data_36c9c46a94c32fbb038f170efd161360
#
_entry.id   36c9c46a94c32fbb038f170efd161360
#
_cell.length_a   1.000
_cell.length_b   1.000
_cell.length_c   1.000
_cell.angle_alpha   90.00
_cell.angle_beta   90.00
_cell.angle_gamma   90.00
#
_symmetry.space_group_name_H-M   'P 1'
#
loop_
_entity.id
_entity.type
_entity.pdbx_description
1 polymer ?
#
loop_
_entity_poly.entity_id
_entity_poly.type
_entity_poly.pdbx_seq_one_letter_code
_entity_poly.pdbx_strand_id
1 'polypeptide(L)'
;MGEYTRNAVLSQAHGLALPIIEANSQRVLCRILGVQDDPARGPVKKWLWQSAAKLVCHSDPSAYNQALMELGALVCTPQKPGCLICPARPWCSASKTGEPESIPLKSERPAITRVWEVCMAACSGSGTHRCWLLFRRPATASRWAGLWEFAHQPMSQRDTPRDALYSLIQQLFPSDKPVETWNAGKVQHAITRYQVKLRVEVAQWEGKPAPQLTEHDAWAWLSPAEIATLPLSAPQRRVWEMVSAMPF
;
A
#
# COMPACT_ATOMS: atom_id res chain seq x y z
N MET A 1 -6.67 10.78 -7.84
CA MET A 1 -5.32 11.38 -7.84
C MET A 1 -5.18 12.28 -6.61
N GLY A 2 -4.11 12.12 -5.81
CA GLY A 2 -3.88 12.92 -4.60
C GLY A 2 -3.45 14.36 -4.92
N GLU A 3 -3.60 15.28 -3.94
CA GLU A 3 -3.26 16.70 -4.07
C GLU A 3 -1.78 16.92 -4.47
N TYR A 4 -0.87 16.15 -3.86
CA TYR A 4 0.55 16.14 -4.23
C TYR A 4 0.76 15.85 -5.73
N THR A 5 0.26 14.73 -6.22
CA THR A 5 0.45 14.31 -7.62
C THR A 5 -0.17 15.29 -8.60
N ARG A 6 -1.37 15.80 -8.28
CA ARG A 6 -2.04 16.84 -9.09
C ARG A 6 -1.16 18.07 -9.20
N ASN A 7 -0.72 18.61 -8.07
CA ASN A 7 0.08 19.84 -8.04
C ASN A 7 1.45 19.65 -8.68
N ALA A 8 2.07 18.47 -8.54
CA ALA A 8 3.34 18.16 -9.18
C ALA A 8 3.21 18.22 -10.72
N VAL A 9 2.19 17.55 -11.28
CA VAL A 9 1.96 17.59 -12.71
C VAL A 9 1.66 19.01 -13.20
N LEU A 10 0.75 19.72 -12.52
CA LEU A 10 0.34 21.06 -12.92
C LEU A 10 1.47 22.09 -12.79
N SER A 11 2.30 21.98 -11.75
CA SER A 11 3.43 22.89 -11.56
C SER A 11 4.58 22.60 -12.51
N GLN A 12 4.98 21.33 -12.66
CA GLN A 12 6.15 20.97 -13.45
C GLN A 12 5.90 20.94 -14.95
N ALA A 13 4.73 20.44 -15.38
CA ALA A 13 4.42 20.32 -16.81
C ALA A 13 3.64 21.51 -17.38
N HIS A 14 2.90 22.25 -16.54
CA HIS A 14 2.02 23.33 -16.99
C HIS A 14 2.37 24.70 -16.40
N GLY A 15 3.42 24.80 -15.58
CA GLY A 15 3.90 26.08 -15.03
C GLY A 15 2.92 26.78 -14.07
N LEU A 16 1.95 26.04 -13.50
CA LEU A 16 1.00 26.64 -12.55
C LEU A 16 1.67 26.83 -11.18
N ALA A 17 1.51 28.00 -10.57
CA ALA A 17 2.06 28.35 -9.28
C ALA A 17 1.35 27.59 -8.13
N LEU A 18 1.55 26.28 -8.08
CA LEU A 18 1.00 25.38 -7.07
C LEU A 18 2.13 24.77 -6.22
N PRO A 19 1.97 24.71 -4.90
CA PRO A 19 2.97 24.09 -4.03
C PRO A 19 2.99 22.57 -4.16
N ILE A 20 4.18 21.97 -4.09
CA ILE A 20 4.37 20.53 -3.99
C ILE A 20 4.85 20.24 -2.57
N ILE A 21 4.01 19.58 -1.76
CA ILE A 21 4.36 19.21 -0.39
C ILE A 21 4.43 17.68 -0.28
N GLU A 22 5.64 17.17 -0.13
CA GLU A 22 5.98 15.79 0.20
C GLU A 22 6.86 15.76 1.47
N ALA A 23 7.38 14.62 1.88
CA ALA A 23 8.08 14.49 3.15
C ALA A 23 9.31 15.42 3.31
N ASN A 24 10.06 15.67 2.23
CA ASN A 24 11.23 16.53 2.27
C ASN A 24 10.86 18.01 2.26
N SER A 25 10.04 18.43 1.32
CA SER A 25 9.57 19.83 1.23
C SER A 25 8.74 20.22 2.45
N GLN A 26 7.91 19.33 2.98
CA GLN A 26 7.20 19.54 4.23
C GLN A 26 8.14 19.83 5.40
N ARG A 27 9.19 19.05 5.56
CA ARG A 27 10.21 19.27 6.59
C ARG A 27 10.90 20.63 6.45
N VAL A 28 11.31 20.96 5.22
CA VAL A 28 11.95 22.24 4.92
C VAL A 28 11.03 23.40 5.27
N LEU A 29 9.79 23.38 4.81
CA LEU A 29 8.80 24.41 5.09
C LEU A 29 8.52 24.54 6.59
N CYS A 30 8.35 23.41 7.29
CA CYS A 30 8.15 23.44 8.74
C CYS A 30 9.32 24.13 9.46
N ARG A 31 10.57 23.83 9.07
CA ARG A 31 11.76 24.43 9.66
C ARG A 31 11.91 25.92 9.33
N ILE A 32 11.66 26.30 8.09
CA ILE A 32 11.69 27.72 7.68
C ILE A 32 10.63 28.51 8.45
N LEU A 33 9.39 28.00 8.49
CA LEU A 33 8.25 28.68 9.11
C LEU A 33 8.16 28.49 10.63
N GLY A 34 9.00 27.65 11.24
CA GLY A 34 9.00 27.41 12.69
C GLY A 34 7.81 26.61 13.21
N VAL A 35 7.27 25.69 12.40
CA VAL A 35 6.10 24.84 12.76
C VAL A 35 6.55 23.77 13.74
N GLN A 36 6.26 23.95 15.01
CA GLN A 36 6.61 23.00 16.07
C GLN A 36 5.62 21.84 16.20
N ASP A 37 4.39 22.04 15.74
CA ASP A 37 3.35 21.00 15.77
C ASP A 37 3.55 19.90 14.71
N ASP A 38 2.80 18.79 14.90
CA ASP A 38 2.76 17.71 13.91
C ASP A 38 2.04 18.15 12.62
N PRO A 39 2.75 18.19 11.48
CA PRO A 39 2.17 18.60 10.20
C PRO A 39 1.15 17.60 9.62
N ALA A 40 0.98 16.42 10.22
CA ALA A 40 -0.08 15.49 9.85
C ALA A 40 -1.44 15.87 10.46
N ARG A 41 -1.48 16.72 11.49
CA ARG A 41 -2.75 17.19 12.08
C ARG A 41 -3.49 18.09 11.11
N GLY A 42 -4.79 17.85 10.95
CA GLY A 42 -5.62 18.54 9.95
C GLY A 42 -5.48 20.07 9.90
N PRO A 43 -5.59 20.81 11.03
CA PRO A 43 -5.41 22.26 11.04
C PRO A 43 -4.01 22.70 10.62
N VAL A 44 -2.97 22.04 11.12
CA VAL A 44 -1.56 22.34 10.81
C VAL A 44 -1.26 22.07 9.34
N LYS A 45 -1.74 20.93 8.82
CA LYS A 45 -1.63 20.57 7.41
C LYS A 45 -2.28 21.64 6.53
N LYS A 46 -3.51 22.05 6.83
CA LYS A 46 -4.23 23.09 6.06
C LYS A 46 -3.45 24.40 6.06
N TRP A 47 -2.98 24.83 7.22
CA TRP A 47 -2.19 26.05 7.35
C TRP A 47 -0.87 25.97 6.55
N LEU A 48 -0.18 24.84 6.61
CA LEU A 48 1.08 24.62 5.88
C LEU A 48 0.87 24.69 4.37
N TRP A 49 -0.18 24.10 3.84
CA TRP A 49 -0.53 24.18 2.42
C TRP A 49 -0.84 25.61 1.99
N GLN A 50 -1.59 26.35 2.80
CA GLN A 50 -1.90 27.77 2.54
C GLN A 50 -0.64 28.65 2.58
N SER A 51 0.26 28.40 3.51
CA SER A 51 1.52 29.12 3.63
C SER A 51 2.46 28.79 2.47
N ALA A 52 2.57 27.51 2.09
CA ALA A 52 3.35 27.09 0.94
C ALA A 52 2.86 27.73 -0.36
N ALA A 53 1.54 27.83 -0.56
CA ALA A 53 0.95 28.45 -1.76
C ALA A 53 1.35 29.93 -1.90
N LYS A 54 1.58 30.64 -0.80
CA LYS A 54 2.04 32.03 -0.83
C LYS A 54 3.54 32.17 -1.11
N LEU A 55 4.30 31.10 -0.96
CA LEU A 55 5.76 31.09 -1.13
C LEU A 55 6.20 30.61 -2.51
N VAL A 56 5.31 29.99 -3.29
CA VAL A 56 5.66 29.49 -4.62
C VAL A 56 6.06 30.65 -5.53
N CYS A 57 7.19 30.50 -6.20
CA CYS A 57 7.64 31.45 -7.21
C CYS A 57 6.70 31.40 -8.42
N HIS A 58 6.05 32.52 -8.73
CA HIS A 58 5.10 32.62 -9.85
C HIS A 58 5.80 32.65 -11.21
N SER A 59 7.02 33.14 -11.30
CA SER A 59 7.77 33.19 -12.56
C SER A 59 8.37 31.85 -12.97
N ASP A 60 8.72 30.99 -11.99
CA ASP A 60 9.21 29.63 -12.24
C ASP A 60 8.80 28.67 -11.09
N PRO A 61 7.54 28.22 -11.11
CA PRO A 61 7.04 27.31 -10.08
C PRO A 61 7.74 25.95 -10.10
N SER A 62 8.14 25.50 -11.29
CA SER A 62 8.83 24.23 -11.47
C SER A 62 10.17 24.20 -10.76
N ALA A 63 11.05 25.18 -11.08
CA ALA A 63 12.36 25.28 -10.44
C ALA A 63 12.25 25.51 -8.93
N TYR A 64 11.29 26.32 -8.47
CA TYR A 64 11.05 26.54 -7.04
C TYR A 64 10.72 25.23 -6.32
N ASN A 65 9.76 24.46 -6.81
CA ASN A 65 9.35 23.20 -6.20
C ASN A 65 10.48 22.16 -6.24
N GLN A 66 11.20 22.09 -7.35
CA GLN A 66 12.36 21.20 -7.48
C GLN A 66 13.46 21.56 -6.48
N ALA A 67 13.81 22.83 -6.40
CA ALA A 67 14.82 23.33 -5.43
C ALA A 67 14.42 23.04 -3.98
N LEU A 68 13.14 23.18 -3.65
CA LEU A 68 12.63 22.88 -2.30
C LEU A 68 12.75 21.39 -1.96
N MET A 69 12.45 20.49 -2.92
CA MET A 69 12.61 19.05 -2.75
C MET A 69 14.07 18.65 -2.61
N GLU A 70 14.97 19.20 -3.44
CA GLU A 70 16.41 18.94 -3.41
C GLU A 70 17.04 19.48 -2.13
N LEU A 71 16.66 20.69 -1.71
CA LEU A 71 17.10 21.26 -0.43
C LEU A 71 16.79 20.30 0.73
N GLY A 72 15.60 19.71 0.72
CA GLY A 72 15.21 18.73 1.71
C GLY A 72 16.01 17.43 1.60
N ALA A 73 16.28 16.95 0.40
CA ALA A 73 16.98 15.70 0.18
C ALA A 73 18.49 15.80 0.54
N LEU A 74 19.14 16.91 0.18
CA LEU A 74 20.59 17.03 0.20
C LEU A 74 21.15 17.85 1.37
N VAL A 75 20.43 18.88 1.81
CA VAL A 75 20.94 19.85 2.80
C VAL A 75 20.12 19.82 4.09
N CYS A 76 18.83 20.03 4.00
CA CYS A 76 17.93 20.07 5.16
C CYS A 76 17.48 18.66 5.56
N THR A 77 18.42 17.76 5.81
CA THR A 77 18.20 16.36 6.17
C THR A 77 17.47 16.19 7.50
N PRO A 78 16.80 15.04 7.76
CA PRO A 78 16.13 14.79 9.05
C PRO A 78 17.07 14.92 10.25
N GLN A 79 18.25 14.34 10.14
CA GLN A 79 19.31 14.35 11.16
C GLN A 79 20.51 15.10 10.62
N LYS A 80 21.20 15.85 11.48
CA LYS A 80 22.41 16.64 11.16
C LYS A 80 22.27 17.47 9.88
N PRO A 81 21.25 18.35 9.79
CA PRO A 81 21.07 19.18 8.60
C PRO A 81 22.24 20.13 8.40
N GLY A 82 22.63 20.33 7.13
CA GLY A 82 23.73 21.22 6.74
C GLY A 82 23.35 22.71 6.82
N CYS A 83 22.95 23.21 7.99
CA CYS A 83 22.44 24.58 8.15
C CYS A 83 23.46 25.66 7.76
N LEU A 84 24.77 25.39 7.88
CA LEU A 84 25.82 26.35 7.56
C LEU A 84 25.93 26.67 6.06
N ILE A 85 25.59 25.67 5.22
CA ILE A 85 25.60 25.79 3.76
C ILE A 85 24.23 26.02 3.16
N CYS A 86 23.17 26.09 4.01
CA CYS A 86 21.80 26.19 3.56
C CYS A 86 21.48 27.59 3.01
N PRO A 87 21.04 27.74 1.75
CA PRO A 87 20.70 29.06 1.18
C PRO A 87 19.52 29.71 1.89
N ALA A 88 18.62 28.95 2.49
CA ALA A 88 17.44 29.45 3.22
C ALA A 88 17.78 29.86 4.69
N ARG A 89 19.01 29.69 5.14
CA ARG A 89 19.42 29.95 6.53
C ARG A 89 19.00 31.32 7.08
N PRO A 90 19.14 32.44 6.35
CA PRO A 90 18.80 33.77 6.87
C PRO A 90 17.33 33.93 7.30
N TRP A 91 16.43 33.17 6.63
CA TRP A 91 14.99 33.24 6.86
C TRP A 91 14.46 32.04 7.67
N CYS A 92 15.32 31.09 8.05
CA CYS A 92 14.91 29.85 8.69
C CYS A 92 14.74 30.00 10.20
N SER A 93 13.53 29.85 10.71
CA SER A 93 13.22 29.89 12.14
C SER A 93 13.96 28.80 12.93
N ALA A 94 14.00 27.57 12.42
CA ALA A 94 14.69 26.46 13.08
C ALA A 94 16.22 26.67 13.16
N SER A 95 16.82 27.38 12.20
CA SER A 95 18.24 27.74 12.28
C SER A 95 18.51 28.78 13.35
N LYS A 96 17.57 29.68 13.59
CA LYS A 96 17.68 30.72 14.62
C LYS A 96 17.57 30.18 16.04
N THR A 97 16.75 29.15 16.23
CA THR A 97 16.59 28.47 17.54
C THR A 97 17.73 27.52 17.86
N GLY A 98 18.51 27.11 16.86
CA GLY A 98 19.64 26.19 17.03
C GLY A 98 19.24 24.70 17.09
N GLU A 99 17.94 24.37 17.04
CA GLU A 99 17.42 23.00 17.18
C GLU A 99 16.59 22.55 15.95
N PRO A 100 17.19 22.51 14.76
CA PRO A 100 16.44 22.16 13.55
C PRO A 100 15.91 20.73 13.55
N GLU A 101 16.47 19.82 14.33
CA GLU A 101 16.03 18.43 14.40
C GLU A 101 14.73 18.25 15.21
N SER A 102 14.42 19.17 16.10
CA SER A 102 13.17 19.17 16.85
C SER A 102 11.95 19.56 16.01
N ILE A 103 12.17 20.14 14.82
CA ILE A 103 11.11 20.63 13.92
C ILE A 103 11.06 19.83 12.61
N PRO A 104 9.87 19.39 12.21
CA PRO A 104 8.58 19.39 12.92
C PRO A 104 8.50 18.30 13.98
N LEU A 105 7.58 18.46 14.93
CA LEU A 105 7.22 17.38 15.84
C LEU A 105 6.74 16.19 15.03
N LYS A 106 7.29 15.01 15.30
CA LYS A 106 6.85 13.77 14.65
C LYS A 106 5.83 13.09 15.55
N SER A 107 4.62 12.87 15.04
CA SER A 107 3.73 11.94 15.69
C SER A 107 4.36 10.56 15.77
N GLU A 108 4.11 9.86 16.85
CA GLU A 108 4.49 8.46 16.96
C GLU A 108 3.87 7.69 15.79
N ARG A 109 4.70 6.94 15.08
CA ARG A 109 4.19 6.06 14.04
C ARG A 109 3.29 5.02 14.68
N PRO A 110 2.07 4.81 14.16
CA PRO A 110 1.22 3.75 14.68
C PRO A 110 1.99 2.43 14.75
N ALA A 111 1.87 1.72 15.85
CA ALA A 111 2.53 0.43 16.03
C ALA A 111 2.18 -0.52 14.86
N ILE A 112 3.18 -1.29 14.43
CA ILE A 112 2.99 -2.29 13.38
C ILE A 112 2.07 -3.38 13.92
N THR A 113 0.93 -3.55 13.28
CA THR A 113 -0.01 -4.63 13.59
C THR A 113 0.31 -5.84 12.71
N ARG A 114 0.62 -6.96 13.33
CA ARG A 114 0.83 -8.23 12.61
C ARG A 114 -0.52 -8.92 12.43
N VAL A 115 -0.83 -9.24 11.19
CA VAL A 115 -2.05 -9.95 10.79
C VAL A 115 -1.66 -11.28 10.17
N TRP A 116 -2.33 -12.34 10.59
CA TRP A 116 -2.19 -13.66 10.00
C TRP A 116 -3.44 -13.96 9.20
N GLU A 117 -3.27 -14.47 8.00
CA GLU A 117 -4.36 -14.85 7.11
C GLU A 117 -4.08 -16.23 6.51
N VAL A 118 -5.13 -16.99 6.24
CA VAL A 118 -5.09 -18.16 5.37
C VAL A 118 -5.59 -17.76 3.98
N CYS A 119 -4.90 -18.22 2.96
CA CYS A 119 -5.28 -18.07 1.56
C CYS A 119 -5.52 -19.46 0.98
N MET A 120 -6.68 -19.67 0.40
CA MET A 120 -7.04 -20.90 -0.27
C MET A 120 -6.85 -20.75 -1.78
N ALA A 121 -5.88 -21.48 -2.32
CA ALA A 121 -5.74 -21.67 -3.75
C ALA A 121 -6.54 -22.93 -4.18
N ALA A 122 -7.82 -22.74 -4.47
CA ALA A 122 -8.69 -23.81 -4.91
C ALA A 122 -8.36 -24.21 -6.35
N CYS A 123 -8.16 -25.49 -6.62
CA CYS A 123 -7.89 -26.02 -7.96
C CYS A 123 -8.74 -27.24 -8.32
N SER A 124 -8.88 -27.49 -9.62
CA SER A 124 -9.57 -28.65 -10.18
C SER A 124 -8.87 -29.08 -11.46
N GLY A 125 -8.87 -30.38 -11.72
CA GLY A 125 -8.16 -30.99 -12.85
C GLY A 125 -6.68 -31.26 -12.55
N SER A 126 -5.93 -31.71 -13.55
CA SER A 126 -4.54 -32.10 -13.44
C SER A 126 -3.73 -31.63 -14.65
N GLY A 127 -2.40 -31.48 -14.47
CA GLY A 127 -1.49 -31.09 -15.54
C GLY A 127 -1.91 -29.80 -16.23
N THR A 128 -1.88 -29.81 -17.57
CA THR A 128 -2.24 -28.64 -18.42
C THR A 128 -3.71 -28.25 -18.38
N HIS A 129 -4.59 -29.13 -17.89
CA HIS A 129 -6.03 -28.89 -17.77
C HIS A 129 -6.44 -28.37 -16.38
N ARG A 130 -5.48 -28.08 -15.52
CA ARG A 130 -5.76 -27.53 -14.19
C ARG A 130 -6.34 -26.13 -14.30
N CYS A 131 -7.45 -25.93 -13.58
CA CYS A 131 -8.05 -24.61 -13.39
C CYS A 131 -7.99 -24.22 -11.93
N TRP A 132 -7.95 -22.92 -11.68
CA TRP A 132 -7.90 -22.34 -10.37
C TRP A 132 -9.07 -21.38 -10.16
N LEU A 133 -9.63 -21.39 -8.97
CA LEU A 133 -10.74 -20.52 -8.62
C LEU A 133 -10.21 -19.17 -8.09
N LEU A 134 -10.59 -18.10 -8.76
CA LEU A 134 -10.34 -16.75 -8.33
C LEU A 134 -11.65 -15.98 -8.16
N PHE A 135 -11.59 -14.96 -7.32
CA PHE A 135 -12.69 -14.07 -6.99
C PHE A 135 -12.35 -12.65 -7.38
N ARG A 136 -13.32 -11.87 -7.83
CA ARG A 136 -13.13 -10.46 -8.14
C ARG A 136 -13.68 -9.59 -7.02
N ARG A 137 -12.87 -8.68 -6.54
CA ARG A 137 -13.28 -7.68 -5.56
C ARG A 137 -14.24 -6.68 -6.19
N PRO A 138 -15.29 -6.25 -5.45
CA PRO A 138 -16.22 -5.26 -5.98
C PRO A 138 -15.53 -3.92 -6.28
N ALA A 139 -16.07 -3.19 -7.25
CA ALA A 139 -15.56 -1.86 -7.62
C ALA A 139 -15.64 -0.85 -6.46
N THR A 140 -16.48 -1.10 -5.47
CA THR A 140 -16.65 -0.31 -4.25
C THR A 140 -15.69 -0.68 -3.12
N ALA A 141 -14.86 -1.72 -3.30
CA ALA A 141 -13.92 -2.16 -2.27
C ALA A 141 -12.94 -1.04 -1.92
N SER A 142 -12.69 -0.84 -0.63
CA SER A 142 -11.77 0.19 -0.13
C SER A 142 -10.31 -0.04 -0.54
N ARG A 143 -9.97 -1.29 -0.88
CA ARG A 143 -8.62 -1.69 -1.34
C ARG A 143 -8.76 -2.65 -2.51
N TRP A 144 -7.87 -2.49 -3.49
CA TRP A 144 -7.75 -3.39 -4.64
C TRP A 144 -9.07 -3.62 -5.39
N ALA A 145 -9.91 -2.57 -5.47
CA ALA A 145 -11.20 -2.61 -6.17
C ALA A 145 -11.04 -3.13 -7.60
N GLY A 146 -11.90 -4.07 -7.99
CA GLY A 146 -11.92 -4.69 -9.32
C GLY A 146 -10.78 -5.67 -9.60
N LEU A 147 -9.81 -5.87 -8.68
CA LEU A 147 -8.75 -6.86 -8.86
C LEU A 147 -9.25 -8.27 -8.51
N TRP A 148 -8.60 -9.25 -9.13
CA TRP A 148 -8.83 -10.66 -8.84
C TRP A 148 -7.90 -11.16 -7.74
N GLU A 149 -8.38 -12.14 -6.96
CA GLU A 149 -7.62 -12.71 -5.86
C GLU A 149 -8.04 -14.15 -5.56
N PHE A 150 -7.16 -14.91 -4.94
CA PHE A 150 -7.52 -16.15 -4.26
C PHE A 150 -8.27 -15.82 -2.98
N ALA A 151 -9.24 -16.64 -2.60
CA ALA A 151 -9.99 -16.45 -1.37
C ALA A 151 -9.06 -16.47 -0.16
N HIS A 152 -9.22 -15.51 0.75
CA HIS A 152 -8.44 -15.46 1.99
C HIS A 152 -9.27 -14.86 3.12
N GLN A 153 -8.90 -15.21 4.35
CA GLN A 153 -9.55 -14.67 5.56
C GLN A 153 -8.53 -14.52 6.71
N PRO A 154 -8.79 -13.61 7.65
CA PRO A 154 -7.99 -13.51 8.86
C PRO A 154 -8.02 -14.81 9.67
N MET A 155 -6.88 -15.11 10.31
CA MET A 155 -6.74 -16.19 11.28
C MET A 155 -6.69 -15.62 12.70
N SER A 156 -7.38 -16.25 13.65
CA SER A 156 -7.18 -15.94 15.05
C SER A 156 -5.84 -16.52 15.55
N GLN A 157 -5.33 -16.01 16.68
CA GLN A 157 -4.09 -16.55 17.29
C GLN A 157 -4.24 -18.00 17.77
N ARG A 158 -5.47 -18.51 17.89
CA ARG A 158 -5.77 -19.87 18.36
C ARG A 158 -5.96 -20.86 17.20
N ASP A 159 -6.18 -20.35 15.99
CA ASP A 159 -6.45 -21.22 14.84
C ASP A 159 -5.15 -21.78 14.27
N THR A 160 -5.18 -23.05 13.91
CA THR A 160 -4.19 -23.60 13.00
C THR A 160 -4.51 -23.15 11.55
N PRO A 161 -3.52 -23.07 10.64
CA PRO A 161 -3.79 -22.79 9.22
C PRO A 161 -4.83 -23.75 8.62
N ARG A 162 -4.84 -25.00 9.09
CA ARG A 162 -5.77 -26.04 8.64
C ARG A 162 -7.20 -25.75 9.09
N ASP A 163 -7.40 -25.35 10.36
CA ASP A 163 -8.73 -25.02 10.88
C ASP A 163 -9.31 -23.79 10.16
N ALA A 164 -8.47 -22.78 9.94
CA ALA A 164 -8.85 -21.60 9.19
C ALA A 164 -9.19 -21.93 7.73
N LEU A 165 -8.42 -22.81 7.07
CA LEU A 165 -8.74 -23.30 5.74
C LEU A 165 -10.10 -24.00 5.70
N TYR A 166 -10.36 -24.92 6.62
CA TYR A 166 -11.64 -25.64 6.67
C TYR A 166 -12.82 -24.68 6.94
N SER A 167 -12.64 -23.68 7.80
CA SER A 167 -13.65 -22.64 8.01
C SER A 167 -13.96 -21.89 6.71
N LEU A 168 -12.94 -21.51 5.95
CA LEU A 168 -13.08 -20.84 4.66
C LEU A 168 -13.76 -21.73 3.62
N ILE A 169 -13.41 -23.03 3.58
CA ILE A 169 -14.04 -24.01 2.71
C ILE A 169 -15.53 -24.13 3.05
N GLN A 170 -15.89 -24.29 4.32
CA GLN A 170 -17.28 -24.40 4.74
C GLN A 170 -18.10 -23.14 4.40
N GLN A 171 -17.50 -21.97 4.49
CA GLN A 171 -18.15 -20.71 4.16
C GLN A 171 -18.43 -20.60 2.65
N LEU A 172 -17.47 -20.99 1.81
CA LEU A 172 -17.58 -20.87 0.35
C LEU A 172 -18.26 -22.07 -0.29
N PHE A 173 -18.12 -23.27 0.29
CA PHE A 173 -18.61 -24.53 -0.24
C PHE A 173 -19.29 -25.39 0.86
N PRO A 174 -20.46 -24.99 1.36
CA PRO A 174 -21.10 -25.68 2.48
C PRO A 174 -21.47 -27.12 2.17
N SER A 175 -21.72 -27.47 0.89
CA SER A 175 -22.13 -28.81 0.45
C SER A 175 -21.04 -29.61 -0.25
N ASP A 176 -19.89 -28.98 -0.54
CA ASP A 176 -18.78 -29.59 -1.29
C ASP A 176 -17.49 -29.58 -0.48
N LYS A 177 -16.70 -30.64 -0.65
CA LYS A 177 -15.40 -30.76 0.03
C LYS A 177 -14.29 -31.02 -0.97
N PRO A 178 -13.07 -30.47 -0.74
CA PRO A 178 -11.93 -30.85 -1.54
C PRO A 178 -11.55 -32.31 -1.30
N VAL A 179 -11.00 -32.94 -2.30
CA VAL A 179 -10.46 -34.31 -2.23
C VAL A 179 -9.17 -34.33 -1.42
N GLU A 180 -8.37 -33.30 -1.60
CA GLU A 180 -7.06 -33.18 -0.95
C GLU A 180 -6.74 -31.71 -0.63
N THR A 181 -5.94 -31.51 0.42
CA THR A 181 -5.43 -30.20 0.81
C THR A 181 -3.97 -30.31 1.22
N TRP A 182 -3.14 -29.32 0.84
CA TRP A 182 -1.72 -29.27 1.25
C TRP A 182 -1.21 -27.84 1.38
N ASN A 183 -0.15 -27.68 2.16
CA ASN A 183 0.48 -26.40 2.37
C ASN A 183 1.39 -26.02 1.18
N ALA A 184 1.18 -24.86 0.58
CA ALA A 184 2.01 -24.33 -0.50
C ALA A 184 3.12 -23.42 0.02
N GLY A 185 2.97 -22.85 1.21
CA GLY A 185 3.97 -21.95 1.79
C GLY A 185 3.38 -20.69 2.40
N LYS A 186 4.13 -19.60 2.31
CA LYS A 186 3.72 -18.30 2.88
C LYS A 186 4.13 -17.14 2.00
N VAL A 187 3.28 -16.12 1.93
CA VAL A 187 3.56 -14.81 1.34
C VAL A 187 3.52 -13.76 2.43
N GLN A 188 4.48 -12.84 2.44
CA GLN A 188 4.50 -11.71 3.38
C GLN A 188 4.42 -10.41 2.62
N HIS A 189 3.60 -9.48 3.11
CA HIS A 189 3.52 -8.14 2.56
C HIS A 189 3.13 -7.13 3.64
N ALA A 190 3.32 -5.86 3.35
CA ALA A 190 2.93 -4.78 4.25
C ALA A 190 1.90 -3.87 3.56
N ILE A 191 0.90 -3.45 4.32
CA ILE A 191 -0.10 -2.47 3.89
C ILE A 191 -0.18 -1.43 4.99
N THR A 192 0.32 -0.19 4.72
CA THR A 192 0.39 0.87 5.73
C THR A 192 1.07 0.39 7.01
N ARG A 193 0.31 0.22 8.11
CA ARG A 193 0.81 -0.26 9.40
C ARG A 193 0.65 -1.78 9.59
N TYR A 194 0.00 -2.47 8.67
CA TYR A 194 -0.26 -3.90 8.80
C TYR A 194 0.84 -4.69 8.12
N GLN A 195 1.44 -5.63 8.85
CA GLN A 195 2.32 -6.65 8.31
C GLN A 195 1.54 -7.95 8.21
N VAL A 196 1.13 -8.29 6.99
CA VAL A 196 0.30 -9.46 6.72
C VAL A 196 1.19 -10.65 6.40
N LYS A 197 0.93 -11.76 7.08
CA LYS A 197 1.52 -13.07 6.82
C LYS A 197 0.41 -14.00 6.31
N LEU A 198 0.42 -14.23 5.02
CA LEU A 198 -0.56 -15.04 4.30
C LEU A 198 -0.05 -16.47 4.21
N ARG A 199 -0.72 -17.41 4.85
CA ARG A 199 -0.49 -18.85 4.70
C ARG A 199 -1.24 -19.32 3.46
N VAL A 200 -0.53 -19.92 2.53
CA VAL A 200 -1.11 -20.39 1.27
C VAL A 200 -1.33 -21.90 1.37
N GLU A 201 -2.58 -22.28 1.31
CA GLU A 201 -3.04 -23.66 1.31
C GLU A 201 -3.70 -23.95 -0.04
N VAL A 202 -3.35 -25.07 -0.65
CA VAL A 202 -4.03 -25.55 -1.86
C VAL A 202 -5.12 -26.50 -1.47
N ALA A 203 -6.27 -26.40 -2.13
CA ALA A 203 -7.39 -27.31 -1.97
C ALA A 203 -7.86 -27.77 -3.34
N GLN A 204 -7.88 -29.10 -3.58
CA GLN A 204 -8.21 -29.71 -4.86
C GLN A 204 -9.62 -30.30 -4.83
N TRP A 205 -10.39 -30.05 -5.89
CA TRP A 205 -11.69 -30.66 -6.15
C TRP A 205 -11.65 -31.53 -7.40
N GLU A 206 -12.49 -32.58 -7.46
CA GLU A 206 -12.70 -33.38 -8.67
C GLU A 206 -13.40 -32.59 -9.78
N GLY A 207 -14.33 -31.71 -9.39
CA GLY A 207 -15.11 -30.85 -10.27
C GLY A 207 -14.82 -29.36 -10.03
N LYS A 208 -15.69 -28.53 -10.57
CA LYS A 208 -15.66 -27.07 -10.46
C LYS A 208 -16.90 -26.58 -9.70
N PRO A 209 -17.01 -26.82 -8.38
CA PRO A 209 -18.19 -26.40 -7.63
C PRO A 209 -18.34 -24.88 -7.64
N ALA A 210 -19.58 -24.42 -7.61
CA ALA A 210 -19.90 -23.01 -7.51
C ALA A 210 -19.74 -22.54 -6.05
N PRO A 211 -18.88 -21.55 -5.77
CA PRO A 211 -18.76 -21.02 -4.43
C PRO A 211 -19.94 -20.11 -4.08
N GLN A 212 -20.21 -19.97 -2.80
CA GLN A 212 -21.06 -18.89 -2.31
C GLN A 212 -20.28 -17.58 -2.34
N LEU A 213 -20.87 -16.52 -2.92
CA LEU A 213 -20.31 -15.18 -2.88
C LEU A 213 -20.61 -14.53 -1.53
N THR A 214 -19.58 -14.00 -0.88
CA THR A 214 -19.69 -13.26 0.39
C THR A 214 -19.36 -11.78 0.21
N GLU A 215 -18.09 -11.47 -0.11
CA GLU A 215 -17.58 -10.11 -0.24
C GLU A 215 -17.15 -9.77 -1.68
N HIS A 216 -17.30 -10.69 -2.62
CA HIS A 216 -16.87 -10.56 -4.00
C HIS A 216 -18.07 -10.41 -4.94
N ASP A 217 -17.88 -9.73 -6.07
CA ASP A 217 -18.94 -9.52 -7.07
C ASP A 217 -18.93 -10.55 -8.20
N ALA A 218 -17.85 -11.31 -8.34
CA ALA A 218 -17.73 -12.39 -9.31
C ALA A 218 -16.72 -13.45 -8.88
N TRP A 219 -16.79 -14.61 -9.50
CA TRP A 219 -15.79 -15.69 -9.40
C TRP A 219 -15.67 -16.43 -10.74
N ALA A 220 -14.55 -17.09 -10.95
CA ALA A 220 -14.33 -17.93 -12.12
C ALA A 220 -13.28 -19.02 -11.86
N TRP A 221 -13.51 -20.20 -12.46
CA TRP A 221 -12.49 -21.24 -12.61
C TRP A 221 -11.69 -20.96 -13.88
N LEU A 222 -10.43 -20.62 -13.73
CA LEU A 222 -9.56 -20.07 -14.78
C LEU A 222 -8.36 -20.96 -15.02
N SER A 223 -7.99 -21.08 -16.27
CA SER A 223 -6.74 -21.72 -16.70
C SER A 223 -5.53 -20.83 -16.35
N PRO A 224 -4.30 -21.39 -16.29
CA PRO A 224 -3.08 -20.61 -16.11
C PRO A 224 -2.92 -19.46 -17.12
N ALA A 225 -3.30 -19.68 -18.37
CA ALA A 225 -3.21 -18.67 -19.42
C ALA A 225 -4.16 -17.47 -19.17
N GLU A 226 -5.38 -17.74 -18.71
CA GLU A 226 -6.35 -16.70 -18.36
C GLU A 226 -5.85 -15.90 -17.13
N ILE A 227 -5.34 -16.58 -16.08
CA ILE A 227 -4.85 -15.91 -14.87
C ILE A 227 -3.67 -14.98 -15.19
N ALA A 228 -2.80 -15.34 -16.13
CA ALA A 228 -1.66 -14.52 -16.53
C ALA A 228 -2.08 -13.13 -17.05
N THR A 229 -3.30 -13.00 -17.58
CA THR A 229 -3.84 -11.75 -18.12
C THR A 229 -4.64 -10.94 -17.11
N LEU A 230 -4.94 -11.51 -15.94
CA LEU A 230 -5.77 -10.84 -14.94
C LEU A 230 -5.04 -9.76 -14.15
N PRO A 231 -5.73 -8.70 -13.77
CA PRO A 231 -5.20 -7.73 -12.82
C PRO A 231 -5.20 -8.30 -11.39
N LEU A 232 -4.03 -8.76 -10.95
CA LEU A 232 -3.79 -9.26 -9.59
C LEU A 232 -3.02 -8.22 -8.78
N SER A 233 -3.31 -8.13 -7.47
CA SER A 233 -2.44 -7.38 -6.55
C SER A 233 -1.07 -8.06 -6.42
N ALA A 234 -0.02 -7.31 -6.04
CA ALA A 234 1.32 -7.86 -5.89
C ALA A 234 1.39 -9.08 -4.93
N PRO A 235 0.70 -9.11 -3.77
CA PRO A 235 0.64 -10.32 -2.95
C PRO A 235 -0.02 -11.51 -3.65
N GLN A 236 -1.13 -11.29 -4.35
CA GLN A 236 -1.86 -12.34 -5.06
C GLN A 236 -1.08 -12.88 -6.27
N ARG A 237 -0.30 -12.03 -6.93
CA ARG A 237 0.63 -12.47 -7.97
C ARG A 237 1.70 -13.42 -7.42
N ARG A 238 2.25 -13.12 -6.23
CA ARG A 238 3.20 -14.03 -5.55
C ARG A 238 2.55 -15.37 -5.14
N VAL A 239 1.27 -15.33 -4.72
CA VAL A 239 0.51 -16.57 -4.47
C VAL A 239 0.42 -17.37 -5.76
N TRP A 240 0.04 -16.73 -6.86
CA TRP A 240 -0.04 -17.38 -8.17
C TRP A 240 1.29 -17.99 -8.62
N GLU A 241 2.38 -17.24 -8.54
CA GLU A 241 3.73 -17.72 -8.86
C GLU A 241 4.12 -18.96 -8.05
N MET A 242 3.77 -18.96 -6.75
CA MET A 242 4.03 -20.06 -5.84
C MET A 242 3.25 -21.32 -6.23
N VAL A 243 1.92 -21.21 -6.41
CA VAL A 243 1.08 -22.38 -6.65
C VAL A 243 1.20 -22.90 -8.09
N SER A 244 1.48 -22.05 -9.07
CA SER A 244 1.69 -22.46 -10.45
C SER A 244 3.01 -23.20 -10.69
N ALA A 245 4.02 -23.01 -9.83
CA ALA A 245 5.31 -23.67 -9.90
C ALA A 245 5.34 -25.03 -9.18
N MET A 246 4.27 -25.41 -8.49
CA MET A 246 4.25 -26.69 -7.77
C MET A 246 4.13 -27.87 -8.73
N PRO A 247 4.93 -28.92 -8.54
CA PRO A 247 4.78 -30.16 -9.30
C PRO A 247 3.54 -30.91 -8.77
N PHE A 248 2.55 -31.06 -9.60
CA PHE A 248 1.36 -31.84 -9.31
C PHE A 248 1.13 -32.90 -10.38
#